data_4eef2b2b8f74275c1cba7709ba7e7779
#
_entry.id   4eef2b2b8f74275c1cba7709ba7e7779
#
_cell.length_a   1.000
_cell.length_b   1.000
_cell.length_c   1.000
_cell.angle_alpha   90.00
_cell.angle_beta   90.00
_cell.angle_gamma   90.00
#
_symmetry.space_group_name_H-M   'P 1'
#
loop_
_entity.id
_entity.type
_entity.pdbx_description
1 polymer ?
#
loop_
_entity_poly.entity_id
_entity_poly.type
_entity_poly.pdbx_seq_one_letter_code
_entity_poly.pdbx_strand_id
1 'polypeptide(L)'
;MCIRDSGLPATLHVNPPLNSIAFENGDEVIEDDFFTQTDYKGAFSSDSNWLEGWSYLSVAEVLSTEDDKSSIIAQELKLHGNYPNPFNPSTKINFELSGYHDNVTFTVFNVTGQIVNQISFSNTLPGMQVISWNGINSNGVSVPSGIYFYQVQAGDLSAMGKMTLVK
;
A
#
# COMPACT_ATOMS: atom_id res chain seq x y z
N MET A 1 16.16 20.22 6.61
CA MET A 1 14.81 20.05 6.04
C MET A 1 13.82 20.25 7.18
N CYS A 2 13.21 21.41 7.26
CA CYS A 2 12.25 21.73 8.33
C CYS A 2 10.84 21.49 7.79
N ILE A 3 10.20 20.44 8.27
CA ILE A 3 8.78 20.17 8.03
C ILE A 3 8.01 21.01 9.03
N ARG A 4 7.11 21.85 8.56
CA ARG A 4 6.27 22.70 9.41
C ARG A 4 5.00 21.95 9.76
N ASP A 5 4.89 21.55 11.02
CA ASP A 5 3.67 20.98 11.60
C ASP A 5 2.68 22.11 11.93
N SER A 6 1.85 22.53 11.01
CA SER A 6 0.71 23.38 11.33
C SER A 6 -0.24 23.44 10.14
N GLY A 7 -1.14 22.48 10.00
CA GLY A 7 -2.48 22.56 9.38
C GLY A 7 -2.69 23.42 8.12
N LEU A 8 -1.65 23.83 7.44
CA LEU A 8 -1.69 24.50 6.16
C LEU A 8 -1.32 23.52 5.04
N PRO A 9 -1.85 23.71 3.83
CA PRO A 9 -1.57 22.82 2.71
C PRO A 9 -0.07 22.62 2.57
N ALA A 10 0.33 21.37 2.34
CA ALA A 10 1.71 20.92 2.37
C ALA A 10 2.54 21.50 1.22
N THR A 11 2.71 22.79 1.21
CA THR A 11 3.81 23.43 0.48
C THR A 11 5.09 23.15 1.27
N LEU A 12 6.01 22.46 0.65
CA LEU A 12 7.34 22.26 1.22
C LEU A 12 8.02 23.64 1.30
N HIS A 13 7.90 24.30 2.44
CA HIS A 13 8.63 25.52 2.69
C HIS A 13 10.07 25.14 3.06
N VAL A 14 10.97 25.35 2.15
CA VAL A 14 12.41 25.18 2.39
C VAL A 14 13.02 26.36 3.14
N ASN A 15 12.30 27.48 3.22
CA ASN A 15 12.72 28.61 4.02
C ASN A 15 12.33 28.41 5.49
N PRO A 16 13.24 28.52 6.43
CA PRO A 16 12.91 28.45 7.85
C PRO A 16 12.04 29.64 8.26
N PRO A 17 11.16 29.50 9.28
CA PRO A 17 10.38 30.60 9.79
C PRO A 17 11.30 31.72 10.36
N LEU A 18 10.86 32.98 10.27
CA LEU A 18 11.62 34.17 10.69
C LEU A 18 12.14 34.15 12.13
N ASN A 19 11.49 33.36 13.00
CA ASN A 19 11.89 33.19 14.41
C ASN A 19 12.64 31.88 14.67
N SER A 20 13.14 31.21 13.63
CA SER A 20 13.97 30.02 13.82
C SER A 20 15.42 30.41 14.16
N ILE A 21 16.12 29.49 14.82
CA ILE A 21 17.56 29.63 15.13
C ILE A 21 18.40 29.95 13.88
N ALA A 22 17.92 29.54 12.69
CA ALA A 22 18.59 29.81 11.43
C ALA A 22 18.72 31.33 11.12
N PHE A 23 17.88 32.16 11.75
CA PHE A 23 17.92 33.61 11.62
C PHE A 23 18.53 34.34 12.85
N GLU A 24 18.87 33.57 13.91
CA GLU A 24 19.53 34.16 15.08
C GLU A 24 21.03 34.17 14.87
N ASN A 25 21.58 35.38 14.80
CA ASN A 25 23.01 35.70 14.82
C ASN A 25 23.86 34.81 13.90
N GLY A 26 24.05 35.27 12.67
CA GLY A 26 25.13 34.76 11.84
C GLY A 26 26.45 34.89 12.61
N ASP A 27 27.23 33.80 12.69
CA ASP A 27 28.59 33.89 13.18
C ASP A 27 29.34 34.91 12.31
N GLU A 28 30.21 35.75 12.92
CA GLU A 28 31.01 36.68 12.15
C GLU A 28 31.75 35.93 11.05
N VAL A 29 31.39 36.24 9.82
CA VAL A 29 32.07 35.72 8.65
C VAL A 29 33.36 36.53 8.49
N ILE A 30 34.44 35.82 8.18
CA ILE A 30 35.75 36.43 7.84
C ILE A 30 35.49 37.46 6.75
N GLU A 31 35.89 38.73 7.02
CA GLU A 31 35.86 39.82 6.03
C GLU A 31 36.89 39.50 4.91
N ASP A 32 36.40 38.85 3.87
CA ASP A 32 37.16 38.61 2.65
C ASP A 32 36.25 39.03 1.47
N ASP A 33 36.83 39.61 0.45
CA ASP A 33 36.14 40.07 -0.77
C ASP A 33 35.38 38.93 -1.49
N PHE A 34 35.64 37.68 -1.09
CA PHE A 34 35.01 36.50 -1.65
C PHE A 34 33.71 36.09 -0.93
N PHE A 35 33.56 36.48 0.35
CA PHE A 35 32.39 36.09 1.13
C PHE A 35 31.45 37.28 1.35
N THR A 36 30.20 37.11 0.94
CA THR A 36 29.14 38.10 1.26
C THR A 36 28.61 37.80 2.67
N GLN A 37 28.69 38.83 3.53
CA GLN A 37 28.11 38.72 4.86
C GLN A 37 26.61 38.55 4.79
N THR A 38 26.10 37.54 5.45
CA THR A 38 24.67 37.21 5.51
C THR A 38 24.18 37.27 6.94
N ASP A 39 22.93 37.67 7.13
CA ASP A 39 22.25 37.72 8.41
C ASP A 39 21.52 36.42 8.79
N TYR A 40 21.79 35.36 8.06
CA TYR A 40 21.17 34.07 8.26
C TYR A 40 22.19 32.91 8.18
N LYS A 41 21.88 31.79 8.87
CA LYS A 41 22.66 30.56 8.81
C LYS A 41 22.04 29.59 7.83
N GLY A 42 22.83 29.12 6.87
CA GLY A 42 22.40 28.08 5.92
C GLY A 42 22.26 28.60 4.49
N ALA A 43 21.69 27.78 3.64
CA ALA A 43 21.56 28.02 2.21
C ALA A 43 20.34 28.87 1.80
N PHE A 44 19.48 29.24 2.74
CA PHE A 44 18.20 29.89 2.48
C PHE A 44 18.09 31.21 3.26
N SER A 45 17.73 32.29 2.57
CA SER A 45 17.30 33.54 3.19
C SER A 45 15.78 33.53 3.39
N SER A 46 15.28 34.55 4.17
CA SER A 46 13.84 34.75 4.32
C SER A 46 13.13 35.05 2.99
N ASP A 47 13.84 35.66 2.06
CA ASP A 47 13.30 36.29 0.86
C ASP A 47 13.61 35.53 -0.42
N SER A 48 14.50 34.55 -0.38
CA SER A 48 14.86 33.79 -1.57
C SER A 48 14.95 32.31 -1.33
N ASN A 49 14.32 31.60 -2.20
CA ASN A 49 14.41 30.16 -2.29
C ASN A 49 15.17 29.78 -3.57
N TRP A 50 16.45 29.49 -3.46
CA TRP A 50 17.29 29.17 -4.62
C TRP A 50 16.88 27.90 -5.36
N LEU A 51 16.00 27.07 -4.75
CA LEU A 51 15.42 25.90 -5.40
C LEU A 51 14.25 26.27 -6.32
N GLU A 52 13.74 27.51 -6.25
CA GLU A 52 12.62 27.93 -7.05
C GLU A 52 12.97 27.95 -8.55
N GLY A 53 12.15 27.29 -9.33
CA GLY A 53 12.26 27.26 -10.79
C GLY A 53 13.19 26.22 -11.39
N TRP A 54 14.04 25.53 -10.61
CA TRP A 54 14.95 24.54 -11.15
C TRP A 54 14.95 23.19 -10.43
N SER A 55 14.37 23.09 -9.24
CA SER A 55 14.20 21.79 -8.59
C SER A 55 12.77 21.32 -8.73
N TYR A 56 12.62 20.00 -8.91
CA TYR A 56 11.30 19.35 -8.93
C TYR A 56 10.48 19.62 -7.66
N LEU A 57 11.15 19.83 -6.54
CA LEU A 57 10.53 20.11 -5.24
C LEU A 57 9.94 21.51 -5.14
N SER A 58 10.42 22.48 -5.93
CA SER A 58 9.90 23.86 -5.94
C SER A 58 8.66 24.00 -6.84
N VAL A 59 8.52 23.12 -7.81
CA VAL A 59 7.39 23.09 -8.75
C VAL A 59 6.29 22.14 -8.27
N ALA A 60 6.61 21.35 -7.27
CA ALA A 60 5.68 20.37 -6.72
C ALA A 60 4.65 21.02 -5.79
N GLU A 61 3.69 21.73 -6.40
CA GLU A 61 2.30 21.69 -5.91
C GLU A 61 1.76 20.26 -5.86
N VAL A 62 2.63 19.28 -6.14
CA VAL A 62 2.31 17.88 -6.43
C VAL A 62 1.90 17.10 -5.19
N LEU A 63 1.98 17.69 -4.00
CA LEU A 63 1.72 16.92 -2.78
C LEU A 63 0.63 17.53 -1.90
N SER A 64 -0.19 18.41 -2.45
CA SER A 64 -1.42 18.85 -1.80
C SER A 64 -2.65 18.27 -2.50
N THR A 65 -2.71 16.96 -2.64
CA THR A 65 -4.01 16.31 -2.70
C THR A 65 -4.42 16.05 -1.25
N GLU A 66 -5.19 16.96 -0.71
CA GLU A 66 -5.81 16.85 0.60
C GLU A 66 -6.87 15.75 0.68
N ASP A 67 -6.81 14.72 -0.13
CA ASP A 67 -7.81 13.65 -0.07
C ASP A 67 -7.31 12.24 -0.28
N ASP A 68 -6.00 11.98 -0.13
CA ASP A 68 -5.59 10.58 -0.05
C ASP A 68 -4.34 10.41 0.82
N LYS A 69 -4.54 10.46 2.14
CA LYS A 69 -3.70 9.70 3.08
C LYS A 69 -4.06 8.21 3.07
N SER A 70 -4.56 7.69 1.99
CA SER A 70 -4.33 6.30 1.67
C SER A 70 -2.88 6.25 1.18
N SER A 71 -1.97 5.92 2.09
CA SER A 71 -0.67 5.42 1.67
C SER A 71 -0.90 4.57 0.43
N ILE A 72 -0.28 4.92 -0.70
CA ILE A 72 -0.20 4.04 -1.87
C ILE A 72 0.73 2.90 -1.47
N ILE A 73 0.33 2.13 -0.47
CA ILE A 73 0.80 0.77 -0.28
C ILE A 73 0.11 0.05 -1.43
N ALA A 74 0.89 -0.31 -2.44
CA ALA A 74 0.39 -1.13 -3.53
C ALA A 74 -0.36 -2.29 -2.86
N GLN A 75 -1.68 -2.31 -3.04
CA GLN A 75 -2.48 -3.38 -2.46
C GLN A 75 -2.05 -4.66 -3.15
N GLU A 76 -1.64 -5.64 -2.39
CA GLU A 76 -1.14 -6.91 -2.89
C GLU A 76 -1.98 -8.04 -2.30
N LEU A 77 -2.35 -9.00 -3.16
CA LEU A 77 -2.92 -10.27 -2.78
C LEU A 77 -1.90 -11.37 -3.10
N LYS A 78 -1.33 -11.97 -2.07
CA LYS A 78 -0.36 -13.06 -2.20
C LYS A 78 -1.00 -14.38 -1.84
N LEU A 79 -1.03 -15.31 -2.80
CA LEU A 79 -1.55 -16.65 -2.59
C LEU A 79 -0.40 -17.58 -2.19
N HIS A 80 -0.50 -18.21 -1.00
CA HIS A 80 0.48 -19.15 -0.48
C HIS A 80 0.15 -20.61 -0.86
N GLY A 81 -1.00 -20.83 -1.52
CA GLY A 81 -1.45 -22.14 -1.93
C GLY A 81 -2.39 -22.81 -0.95
N ASN A 82 -2.64 -24.10 -1.17
CA ASN A 82 -3.50 -24.90 -0.31
C ASN A 82 -2.76 -26.09 0.30
N TYR A 83 -3.11 -26.42 1.54
CA TYR A 83 -2.54 -27.57 2.24
C TYR A 83 -3.62 -28.29 3.08
N PRO A 84 -3.69 -29.63 3.01
CA PRO A 84 -2.92 -30.52 2.14
C PRO A 84 -3.31 -30.40 0.67
N ASN A 85 -2.42 -30.83 -0.24
CA ASN A 85 -2.69 -30.98 -1.67
C ASN A 85 -1.83 -32.12 -2.23
N PRO A 86 -2.39 -33.29 -2.65
CA PRO A 86 -3.82 -33.61 -2.67
C PRO A 86 -4.48 -33.66 -1.30
N PHE A 87 -5.81 -33.49 -1.26
CA PHE A 87 -6.57 -33.43 -0.02
C PHE A 87 -7.75 -34.44 0.01
N ASN A 88 -8.16 -34.82 1.25
CA ASN A 88 -9.30 -35.71 1.51
C ASN A 88 -9.93 -35.38 2.88
N PRO A 89 -11.20 -35.00 2.97
CA PRO A 89 -11.97 -34.28 1.97
C PRO A 89 -11.75 -32.77 2.06
N SER A 90 -10.91 -32.27 2.99
CA SER A 90 -10.75 -30.86 3.29
C SER A 90 -9.33 -30.35 3.06
N THR A 91 -9.23 -29.10 2.67
CA THR A 91 -7.97 -28.35 2.52
C THR A 91 -8.13 -26.93 3.04
N LYS A 92 -7.00 -26.32 3.41
CA LYS A 92 -6.93 -24.93 3.81
C LYS A 92 -6.17 -24.13 2.75
N ILE A 93 -6.76 -23.06 2.29
CA ILE A 93 -6.18 -22.12 1.35
C ILE A 93 -5.64 -20.94 2.16
N ASN A 94 -4.35 -20.68 2.04
CA ASN A 94 -3.68 -19.58 2.73
C ASN A 94 -3.36 -18.47 1.74
N PHE A 95 -3.72 -17.24 2.09
CA PHE A 95 -3.40 -16.04 1.32
C PHE A 95 -3.16 -14.86 2.25
N GLU A 96 -2.51 -13.84 1.74
CA GLU A 96 -2.15 -12.63 2.48
C GLU A 96 -2.67 -11.40 1.73
N LEU A 97 -3.23 -10.48 2.48
CA LEU A 97 -3.71 -9.19 2.01
C LEU A 97 -2.87 -8.09 2.63
N SER A 98 -2.37 -7.17 1.82
CA SER A 98 -1.62 -6.00 2.32
C SER A 98 -2.52 -4.89 2.84
N GLY A 99 -3.79 -4.86 2.47
CA GLY A 99 -4.76 -3.85 2.84
C GLY A 99 -6.10 -4.41 3.32
N TYR A 100 -6.94 -3.52 3.83
CA TYR A 100 -8.33 -3.81 4.18
C TYR A 100 -9.17 -3.96 2.91
N HIS A 101 -10.06 -4.95 2.88
CA HIS A 101 -11.01 -5.16 1.79
C HIS A 101 -12.43 -5.38 2.33
N ASP A 102 -13.38 -4.59 1.81
CA ASP A 102 -14.79 -4.69 2.17
C ASP A 102 -15.39 -6.04 1.79
N ASN A 103 -14.91 -6.60 0.68
CA ASN A 103 -15.39 -7.88 0.18
C ASN A 103 -14.24 -8.71 -0.42
N VAL A 104 -14.11 -9.93 0.06
CA VAL A 104 -13.21 -10.94 -0.50
C VAL A 104 -14.04 -12.14 -0.93
N THR A 105 -13.91 -12.55 -2.18
CA THR A 105 -14.65 -13.69 -2.74
C THR A 105 -13.70 -14.83 -3.04
N PHE A 106 -14.02 -16.00 -2.51
CA PHE A 106 -13.37 -17.26 -2.82
C PHE A 106 -14.30 -18.08 -3.72
N THR A 107 -13.81 -18.44 -4.91
CA THR A 107 -14.59 -19.21 -5.90
C THR A 107 -13.82 -20.47 -6.29
N VAL A 108 -14.52 -21.61 -6.34
CA VAL A 108 -13.98 -22.89 -6.79
C VAL A 108 -14.61 -23.25 -8.13
N PHE A 109 -13.78 -23.68 -9.07
CA PHE A 109 -14.17 -24.09 -10.42
C PHE A 109 -13.79 -25.55 -10.67
N ASN A 110 -14.57 -26.23 -11.48
CA ASN A 110 -14.18 -27.51 -12.06
C ASN A 110 -13.26 -27.30 -13.29
N VAL A 111 -12.81 -28.40 -13.90
CA VAL A 111 -11.94 -28.36 -15.10
C VAL A 111 -12.62 -27.75 -16.34
N THR A 112 -13.94 -27.64 -16.36
CA THR A 112 -14.68 -26.99 -17.44
C THR A 112 -14.93 -25.50 -17.19
N GLY A 113 -14.42 -24.96 -16.08
CA GLY A 113 -14.60 -23.55 -15.70
C GLY A 113 -15.96 -23.24 -15.05
N GLN A 114 -16.77 -24.24 -14.72
CA GLN A 114 -18.04 -24.03 -14.04
C GLN A 114 -17.78 -23.79 -12.55
N ILE A 115 -18.51 -22.84 -11.97
CA ILE A 115 -18.46 -22.57 -10.53
C ILE A 115 -19.05 -23.74 -9.77
N VAL A 116 -18.27 -24.29 -8.87
CA VAL A 116 -18.65 -25.40 -7.97
C VAL A 116 -19.08 -24.85 -6.62
N ASN A 117 -18.33 -23.89 -6.10
CA ASN A 117 -18.62 -23.25 -4.82
C ASN A 117 -18.17 -21.80 -4.84
N GLN A 118 -18.87 -20.95 -4.09
CA GLN A 118 -18.49 -19.56 -3.91
C GLN A 118 -18.82 -19.11 -2.50
N ILE A 119 -17.86 -18.47 -1.85
CA ILE A 119 -17.96 -17.94 -0.48
C ILE A 119 -17.48 -16.52 -0.50
N SER A 120 -18.22 -15.60 0.11
CA SER A 120 -17.82 -14.20 0.25
C SER A 120 -17.65 -13.84 1.72
N PHE A 121 -16.62 -13.06 1.99
CA PHE A 121 -16.27 -12.55 3.31
C PHE A 121 -16.32 -11.04 3.28
N SER A 122 -16.90 -10.44 4.29
CA SER A 122 -16.97 -8.98 4.44
C SER A 122 -15.95 -8.52 5.48
N ASN A 123 -15.49 -7.28 5.32
CA ASN A 123 -14.61 -6.62 6.29
C ASN A 123 -13.33 -7.41 6.60
N THR A 124 -12.63 -7.85 5.56
CA THR A 124 -11.40 -8.63 5.72
C THR A 124 -10.22 -7.70 6.05
N LEU A 125 -9.59 -7.94 7.17
CA LEU A 125 -8.42 -7.19 7.65
C LEU A 125 -7.16 -7.60 6.89
N PRO A 126 -6.15 -6.71 6.81
CA PRO A 126 -4.85 -7.06 6.25
C PRO A 126 -4.16 -8.16 7.07
N GLY A 127 -3.26 -8.88 6.41
CA GLY A 127 -2.48 -9.98 6.96
C GLY A 127 -2.88 -11.34 6.42
N MET A 128 -2.43 -12.39 7.10
CA MET A 128 -2.66 -13.78 6.74
C MET A 128 -4.11 -14.19 6.94
N GLN A 129 -4.71 -14.73 5.89
CA GLN A 129 -6.08 -15.23 5.89
C GLN A 129 -6.09 -16.73 5.53
N VAL A 130 -7.05 -17.45 6.07
CA VAL A 130 -7.21 -18.89 5.84
C VAL A 130 -8.66 -19.21 5.50
N ILE A 131 -8.87 -19.84 4.36
CA ILE A 131 -10.18 -20.36 3.94
C ILE A 131 -10.12 -21.88 3.93
N SER A 132 -11.13 -22.53 4.49
CA SER A 132 -11.25 -23.99 4.44
C SER A 132 -12.30 -24.41 3.42
N TRP A 133 -11.96 -25.37 2.57
CA TRP A 133 -12.91 -26.02 1.67
C TRP A 133 -12.91 -27.53 1.90
N ASN A 134 -14.12 -28.11 2.01
CA ASN A 134 -14.33 -29.51 2.38
C ASN A 134 -14.88 -30.36 1.22
N GLY A 135 -14.63 -29.95 -0.02
CA GLY A 135 -15.05 -30.71 -1.22
C GLY A 135 -16.56 -30.79 -1.43
N ILE A 136 -17.29 -29.72 -1.05
CA ILE A 136 -18.72 -29.57 -1.29
C ILE A 136 -19.01 -28.43 -2.27
N ASN A 137 -20.09 -28.57 -3.03
CA ASN A 137 -20.61 -27.50 -3.89
C ASN A 137 -21.50 -26.52 -3.10
N SER A 138 -22.00 -25.50 -3.77
CA SER A 138 -22.88 -24.48 -3.18
C SER A 138 -24.21 -25.05 -2.65
N ASN A 139 -24.60 -26.24 -3.09
CA ASN A 139 -25.81 -26.95 -2.63
C ASN A 139 -25.53 -27.89 -1.46
N GLY A 140 -24.32 -27.93 -0.91
CA GLY A 140 -23.93 -28.82 0.17
C GLY A 140 -23.64 -30.25 -0.27
N VAL A 141 -23.59 -30.53 -1.58
CA VAL A 141 -23.34 -31.87 -2.13
C VAL A 141 -21.85 -32.08 -2.35
N SER A 142 -21.36 -33.24 -1.94
CA SER A 142 -19.96 -33.63 -2.13
C SER A 142 -19.62 -33.77 -3.62
N VAL A 143 -18.53 -33.15 -4.04
CA VAL A 143 -18.08 -33.19 -5.43
C VAL A 143 -17.16 -34.40 -5.68
N PRO A 144 -17.02 -34.90 -6.92
CA PRO A 144 -16.17 -36.06 -7.23
C PRO A 144 -14.69 -35.76 -7.03
N SER A 145 -13.88 -36.82 -6.89
CA SER A 145 -12.42 -36.70 -6.94
C SER A 145 -11.97 -36.09 -8.28
N GLY A 146 -10.98 -35.26 -8.26
CA GLY A 146 -10.49 -34.60 -9.46
C GLY A 146 -9.70 -33.34 -9.19
N ILE A 147 -9.36 -32.64 -10.26
CA ILE A 147 -8.66 -31.35 -10.23
C ILE A 147 -9.71 -30.25 -10.18
N TYR A 148 -9.46 -29.27 -9.29
CA TYR A 148 -10.23 -28.06 -9.12
C TYR A 148 -9.32 -26.86 -9.18
N PHE A 149 -9.84 -25.76 -9.68
CA PHE A 149 -9.20 -24.47 -9.62
C PHE A 149 -9.92 -23.61 -8.59
N TYR A 150 -9.19 -22.75 -7.94
CA TYR A 150 -9.78 -21.78 -7.02
C TYR A 150 -9.23 -20.40 -7.28
N GLN A 151 -10.05 -19.42 -7.06
CA GLN A 151 -9.72 -17.99 -7.17
C GLN A 151 -10.06 -17.31 -5.86
N VAL A 152 -9.14 -16.48 -5.39
CA VAL A 152 -9.39 -15.48 -4.36
C VAL A 152 -9.39 -14.12 -5.05
N GLN A 153 -10.45 -13.36 -4.83
CA GLN A 153 -10.60 -12.01 -5.37
C GLN A 153 -10.87 -11.04 -4.22
N ALA A 154 -10.11 -9.95 -4.17
CA ALA A 154 -10.21 -8.88 -3.18
C ALA A 154 -10.21 -7.53 -3.91
N GLY A 155 -11.39 -6.94 -4.13
CA GLY A 155 -11.54 -5.78 -5.00
C GLY A 155 -11.06 -6.09 -6.43
N ASP A 156 -10.10 -5.30 -6.92
CA ASP A 156 -9.50 -5.48 -8.26
C ASP A 156 -8.38 -6.53 -8.28
N LEU A 157 -7.95 -7.01 -7.11
CA LEU A 157 -6.89 -8.01 -7.00
C LEU A 157 -7.48 -9.41 -7.14
N SER A 158 -6.79 -10.29 -7.87
CA SER A 158 -7.17 -11.70 -7.96
C SER A 158 -5.96 -12.61 -8.05
N ALA A 159 -6.05 -13.77 -7.42
CA ALA A 159 -5.05 -14.82 -7.50
C ALA A 159 -5.74 -16.19 -7.66
N MET A 160 -5.13 -17.06 -8.47
CA MET A 160 -5.67 -18.38 -8.76
C MET A 160 -4.70 -19.49 -8.36
N GLY A 161 -5.26 -20.61 -7.93
CA GLY A 161 -4.50 -21.80 -7.61
C GLY A 161 -5.19 -23.08 -8.12
N LYS A 162 -4.45 -24.18 -8.06
CA LYS A 162 -4.91 -25.52 -8.43
C LYS A 162 -4.84 -26.45 -7.22
N MET A 163 -5.87 -27.28 -7.04
CA MET A 163 -5.94 -28.27 -5.97
C MET A 163 -6.48 -29.62 -6.49
N THR A 164 -6.11 -30.70 -5.83
CA THR A 164 -6.52 -32.05 -6.20
C THR A 164 -7.27 -32.72 -5.05
N LEU A 165 -8.53 -33.05 -5.27
CA LEU A 165 -9.36 -33.82 -4.33
C LEU A 165 -9.23 -35.30 -4.61
N VAL A 166 -8.93 -36.04 -3.56
CA VAL A 166 -8.90 -37.53 -3.56
C VAL A 166 -9.88 -38.02 -2.49
N LYS A 167 -10.70 -38.96 -2.84
CA LYS A 167 -11.62 -39.63 -1.91
C LYS A 167 -11.24 -41.06 -1.77
#